data_d778c86c5d30221537a95a9f7278ee63
#
_entry.id   d778c86c5d30221537a95a9f7278ee63
#
_cell.length_a   1.000
_cell.length_b   1.000
_cell.length_c   1.000
_cell.angle_alpha   90.00
_cell.angle_beta   90.00
_cell.angle_gamma   90.00
#
_symmetry.space_group_name_H-M   'P 1'
#
loop_
_entity.id
_entity.type
_entity.pdbx_description
1 polymer ?
#
loop_
_entity_poly.entity_id
_entity_poly.type
_entity_poly.pdbx_seq_one_letter_code
_entity_poly.pdbx_strand_id
1 'polypeptide(L)'
;SNCVKSVLNVTTDKVYHNNEWVWGYRENEPLDGFDPYSNSKSCSELVTHSYKNSFFTDETVAVSTARAGNVIGGGDFANDRIIPDCVRAMAAKQTIGVRNPYSTRPYQHVLEPLAVYLMIAQKQYEDPKYQGYYNVGPDDCDCVTTGELVDMFCKYWGADAKWENHAEANAPHEANFLKLDCSKVKATFGWKPRWHIEECMDMTCRFSKVWLSGGDVAAEMDKEIKEFIEE
;
A
#
# COMPACT_ATOMS: atom_id res chain seq x y z
N SER A 1 -21.63 -19.32 7.06
CA SER A 1 -22.30 -19.41 5.74
C SER A 1 -21.71 -20.55 4.95
N ASN A 2 -22.52 -21.50 4.48
CA ASN A 2 -22.06 -22.68 3.73
C ASN A 2 -21.66 -22.35 2.26
N CYS A 3 -21.70 -21.09 1.87
CA CYS A 3 -21.35 -20.66 0.51
C CYS A 3 -19.99 -19.94 0.41
N VAL A 4 -19.38 -19.59 1.54
CA VAL A 4 -18.05 -18.95 1.55
C VAL A 4 -16.97 -20.01 1.42
N LYS A 5 -16.09 -19.89 0.43
CA LYS A 5 -14.95 -20.77 0.19
C LYS A 5 -13.60 -20.07 0.25
N SER A 6 -13.59 -18.75 0.15
CA SER A 6 -12.38 -17.94 0.10
C SER A 6 -12.54 -16.72 1.00
N VAL A 7 -11.59 -16.53 1.91
CA VAL A 7 -11.52 -15.36 2.82
C VAL A 7 -10.13 -14.77 2.75
N LEU A 8 -10.05 -13.49 2.48
CA LEU A 8 -8.81 -12.73 2.51
C LEU A 8 -8.92 -11.63 3.57
N ASN A 9 -8.06 -11.67 4.59
CA ASN A 9 -7.91 -10.60 5.56
C ASN A 9 -6.82 -9.63 5.10
N VAL A 10 -7.18 -8.39 4.82
CA VAL A 10 -6.24 -7.34 4.40
C VAL A 10 -5.69 -6.64 5.64
N THR A 11 -4.37 -6.71 5.81
CA THR A 11 -3.66 -6.08 6.92
C THR A 11 -2.66 -5.03 6.42
N THR A 12 -1.48 -4.90 6.99
CA THR A 12 -0.51 -3.86 6.66
C THR A 12 0.93 -4.38 6.80
N ASP A 13 1.87 -3.72 6.16
CA ASP A 13 3.32 -3.90 6.34
C ASP A 13 3.80 -3.61 7.77
N LYS A 14 3.04 -2.79 8.53
CA LYS A 14 3.38 -2.38 9.90
C LYS A 14 3.12 -3.45 10.97
N VAL A 15 2.71 -4.66 10.56
CA VAL A 15 2.48 -5.78 11.50
C VAL A 15 3.77 -6.36 12.07
N TYR A 16 4.91 -6.13 11.42
CA TYR A 16 6.19 -6.72 11.81
C TYR A 16 6.86 -5.97 12.96
N HIS A 17 7.62 -6.72 13.76
CA HIS A 17 8.64 -6.12 14.62
C HIS A 17 9.68 -5.42 13.74
N ASN A 18 9.73 -4.08 13.78
CA ASN A 18 10.61 -3.32 12.92
C ASN A 18 12.02 -3.19 13.51
N ASN A 19 13.01 -3.84 12.89
CA ASN A 19 14.42 -3.80 13.28
C ASN A 19 15.19 -2.65 12.61
N GLU A 20 14.54 -1.78 11.84
CA GLU A 20 15.16 -0.66 11.09
C GLU A 20 16.34 -1.11 10.21
N TRP A 21 16.27 -2.31 9.62
CA TRP A 21 17.29 -2.87 8.77
C TRP A 21 17.00 -2.68 7.28
N VAL A 22 18.00 -2.94 6.42
CA VAL A 22 17.92 -2.69 4.98
C VAL A 22 17.14 -3.76 4.20
N TRP A 23 16.87 -4.90 4.80
CA TRP A 23 16.16 -6.01 4.17
C TRP A 23 14.64 -5.88 4.27
N GLY A 24 13.94 -6.36 3.24
CA GLY A 24 12.49 -6.50 3.30
C GLY A 24 12.06 -7.58 4.29
N TYR A 25 10.96 -7.33 5.04
CA TYR A 25 10.35 -8.31 5.93
C TYR A 25 9.67 -9.41 5.13
N ARG A 26 9.90 -10.66 5.54
CA ARG A 26 9.25 -11.85 4.98
C ARG A 26 8.07 -12.26 5.85
N GLU A 27 7.16 -13.05 5.29
CA GLU A 27 5.90 -13.43 5.95
C GLU A 27 6.08 -14.25 7.21
N ASN A 28 7.25 -14.84 7.45
CA ASN A 28 7.61 -15.61 8.65
C ASN A 28 8.34 -14.80 9.73
N GLU A 29 8.56 -13.50 9.51
CA GLU A 29 9.17 -12.62 10.52
C GLU A 29 8.19 -12.33 11.68
N PRO A 30 8.70 -12.01 12.88
CA PRO A 30 7.89 -11.74 14.06
C PRO A 30 6.87 -10.61 13.87
N LEU A 31 5.65 -10.86 14.34
CA LEU A 31 4.56 -9.88 14.35
C LEU A 31 4.53 -9.14 15.70
N ASP A 32 4.92 -7.87 15.70
CA ASP A 32 4.96 -7.01 16.88
C ASP A 32 4.94 -5.54 16.45
N GLY A 33 3.79 -5.09 15.95
CA GLY A 33 3.61 -3.69 15.56
C GLY A 33 3.81 -2.74 16.73
N PHE A 34 4.60 -1.68 16.55
CA PHE A 34 5.06 -0.81 17.62
C PHE A 34 3.96 0.08 18.22
N ASP A 35 3.14 0.71 17.38
CA ASP A 35 2.07 1.63 17.81
C ASP A 35 0.72 0.90 17.90
N PRO A 36 -0.33 1.53 18.52
CA PRO A 36 -1.64 0.90 18.69
C PRO A 36 -2.30 0.46 17.38
N TYR A 37 -2.14 1.21 16.29
CA TYR A 37 -2.65 0.81 14.97
C TYR A 37 -1.91 -0.41 14.45
N SER A 38 -0.59 -0.35 14.41
CA SER A 38 0.28 -1.42 13.93
C SER A 38 0.06 -2.71 14.74
N ASN A 39 0.00 -2.60 16.07
CA ASN A 39 -0.24 -3.76 16.93
C ASN A 39 -1.65 -4.33 16.77
N SER A 40 -2.68 -3.49 16.58
CA SER A 40 -4.04 -3.99 16.29
C SER A 40 -4.08 -4.83 15.02
N LYS A 41 -3.27 -4.51 14.02
CA LYS A 41 -3.14 -5.30 12.78
C LYS A 41 -2.33 -6.56 12.99
N SER A 42 -1.29 -6.54 13.84
CA SER A 42 -0.59 -7.75 14.28
C SER A 42 -1.55 -8.71 15.00
N CYS A 43 -2.41 -8.20 15.89
CA CYS A 43 -3.45 -8.99 16.55
C CYS A 43 -4.44 -9.59 15.53
N SER A 44 -4.84 -8.84 14.50
CA SER A 44 -5.70 -9.34 13.43
C SER A 44 -5.08 -10.52 12.68
N GLU A 45 -3.77 -10.48 12.41
CA GLU A 45 -3.00 -11.59 11.82
C GLU A 45 -3.02 -12.84 12.74
N LEU A 46 -2.72 -12.63 14.03
CA LEU A 46 -2.68 -13.72 15.01
C LEU A 46 -4.07 -14.38 15.20
N VAL A 47 -5.12 -13.57 15.24
CA VAL A 47 -6.51 -14.09 15.30
C VAL A 47 -6.83 -14.87 14.04
N THR A 48 -6.51 -14.36 12.85
CA THR A 48 -6.72 -15.06 11.58
C THR A 48 -5.99 -16.39 11.54
N HIS A 49 -4.72 -16.43 11.99
CA HIS A 49 -3.93 -17.65 12.11
C HIS A 49 -4.60 -18.67 13.06
N SER A 50 -5.04 -18.20 14.23
CA SER A 50 -5.70 -19.08 15.22
C SER A 50 -7.00 -19.66 14.68
N TYR A 51 -7.86 -18.86 14.05
CA TYR A 51 -9.11 -19.33 13.45
C TYR A 51 -8.86 -20.30 12.31
N LYS A 52 -7.90 -20.01 11.44
CA LYS A 52 -7.52 -20.91 10.34
C LYS A 52 -7.15 -22.29 10.87
N ASN A 53 -6.28 -22.36 11.87
CA ASN A 53 -5.77 -23.63 12.41
C ASN A 53 -6.78 -24.37 13.28
N SER A 54 -7.81 -23.68 13.80
CA SER A 54 -8.80 -24.29 14.69
C SER A 54 -10.10 -24.71 13.99
N PHE A 55 -10.50 -23.96 12.95
CA PHE A 55 -11.85 -24.12 12.38
C PHE A 55 -11.88 -24.34 10.87
N PHE A 56 -10.77 -24.15 10.16
CA PHE A 56 -10.69 -24.27 8.70
C PHE A 56 -9.60 -25.25 8.27
N THR A 57 -9.46 -26.35 9.01
CA THR A 57 -8.42 -27.38 8.79
C THR A 57 -8.79 -28.37 7.69
N ASP A 58 -10.06 -28.44 7.31
CA ASP A 58 -10.60 -29.35 6.30
C ASP A 58 -10.55 -28.76 4.87
N GLU A 59 -9.91 -27.60 4.70
CA GLU A 59 -9.76 -26.89 3.43
C GLU A 59 -11.08 -26.54 2.72
N THR A 60 -12.22 -26.64 3.41
CA THR A 60 -13.52 -26.23 2.84
C THR A 60 -13.61 -24.71 2.68
N VAL A 61 -12.86 -23.96 3.49
CA VAL A 61 -12.71 -22.51 3.41
C VAL A 61 -11.23 -22.16 3.42
N ALA A 62 -10.73 -21.65 2.30
CA ALA A 62 -9.36 -21.14 2.21
C ALA A 62 -9.26 -19.75 2.86
N VAL A 63 -8.28 -19.58 3.76
CA VAL A 63 -8.08 -18.33 4.51
C VAL A 63 -6.68 -17.82 4.33
N SER A 64 -6.56 -16.57 3.87
CA SER A 64 -5.28 -15.89 3.66
C SER A 64 -5.24 -14.52 4.33
N THR A 65 -4.03 -14.01 4.53
CA THR A 65 -3.81 -12.58 4.82
C THR A 65 -2.95 -11.94 3.74
N ALA A 66 -3.16 -10.66 3.50
CA ALA A 66 -2.35 -9.85 2.60
C ALA A 66 -1.89 -8.58 3.32
N ARG A 67 -0.56 -8.40 3.37
CA ARG A 67 0.13 -7.32 4.07
C ARG A 67 0.66 -6.36 3.03
N ALA A 68 -0.02 -5.23 2.85
CA ALA A 68 0.40 -4.21 1.89
C ALA A 68 1.10 -3.04 2.58
N GLY A 69 2.04 -2.43 1.86
CA GLY A 69 2.72 -1.22 2.24
C GLY A 69 1.90 0.04 1.99
N ASN A 70 2.58 1.16 1.83
CA ASN A 70 1.94 2.45 1.58
C ASN A 70 1.28 2.47 0.19
N VAL A 71 -0.02 2.74 0.19
CA VAL A 71 -0.83 2.79 -1.03
C VAL A 71 -1.15 4.23 -1.35
N ILE A 72 -0.94 4.64 -2.60
CA ILE A 72 -1.30 5.96 -3.13
C ILE A 72 -2.28 5.80 -4.30
N GLY A 73 -3.00 6.85 -4.61
CA GLY A 73 -3.98 6.86 -5.72
C GLY A 73 -4.99 7.97 -5.53
N GLY A 74 -5.90 8.09 -6.48
CA GLY A 74 -7.02 9.02 -6.39
C GLY A 74 -8.01 8.64 -5.28
N GLY A 75 -8.75 9.64 -4.75
CA GLY A 75 -9.83 9.41 -3.80
C GLY A 75 -9.42 9.21 -2.33
N ASP A 76 -8.14 9.31 -1.99
CA ASP A 76 -7.71 9.39 -0.58
C ASP A 76 -7.80 10.84 -0.08
N PHE A 77 -8.63 11.07 0.92
CA PHE A 77 -8.86 12.38 1.55
C PHE A 77 -8.46 12.39 3.03
N ALA A 78 -7.78 11.35 3.52
CA ALA A 78 -7.39 11.26 4.92
C ALA A 78 -6.42 12.37 5.32
N ASN A 79 -6.55 12.84 6.56
CA ASN A 79 -5.62 13.80 7.14
C ASN A 79 -4.29 13.11 7.50
N ASP A 80 -3.23 13.90 7.56
CA ASP A 80 -1.90 13.44 7.97
C ASP A 80 -1.31 12.34 7.07
N ARG A 81 -1.69 12.32 5.79
CA ARG A 81 -1.09 11.50 4.75
C ARG A 81 -0.46 12.38 3.68
N ILE A 82 0.74 11.98 3.24
CA ILE A 82 1.58 12.83 2.40
C ILE A 82 0.90 13.26 1.09
N ILE A 83 0.30 12.34 0.33
CA ILE A 83 -0.31 12.70 -0.95
C ILE A 83 -1.59 13.54 -0.78
N PRO A 84 -2.56 13.17 0.09
CA PRO A 84 -3.67 14.05 0.42
C PRO A 84 -3.25 15.44 0.90
N ASP A 85 -2.18 15.54 1.70
CA ASP A 85 -1.64 16.83 2.18
C ASP A 85 -1.06 17.65 1.01
N CYS A 86 -0.34 17.02 0.08
CA CYS A 86 0.13 17.67 -1.14
C CYS A 86 -1.05 18.23 -1.96
N VAL A 87 -2.09 17.43 -2.20
CA VAL A 87 -3.28 17.85 -2.97
C VAL A 87 -3.99 19.01 -2.28
N ARG A 88 -4.15 18.96 -0.94
CA ARG A 88 -4.73 20.07 -0.17
C ARG A 88 -3.92 21.35 -0.27
N ALA A 89 -2.58 21.26 -0.17
CA ALA A 89 -1.71 22.42 -0.32
C ALA A 89 -1.87 23.06 -1.72
N MET A 90 -1.93 22.24 -2.76
CA MET A 90 -2.14 22.72 -4.13
C MET A 90 -3.53 23.36 -4.31
N ALA A 91 -4.58 22.77 -3.76
CA ALA A 91 -5.92 23.35 -3.76
C ALA A 91 -5.95 24.73 -3.06
N ALA A 92 -5.19 24.87 -1.98
CA ALA A 92 -5.04 26.12 -1.22
C ALA A 92 -4.02 27.09 -1.82
N LYS A 93 -3.31 26.72 -2.90
CA LYS A 93 -2.19 27.49 -3.49
C LYS A 93 -1.08 27.80 -2.47
N GLN A 94 -0.73 26.81 -1.67
CA GLN A 94 0.29 26.89 -0.64
C GLN A 94 1.47 25.97 -0.94
N THR A 95 2.63 26.28 -0.35
CA THR A 95 3.80 25.38 -0.36
C THR A 95 3.48 24.14 0.48
N ILE A 96 3.92 22.97 0.01
CA ILE A 96 3.73 21.68 0.69
C ILE A 96 4.72 21.60 1.85
N GLY A 97 4.25 21.45 3.09
CA GLY A 97 5.12 21.21 4.25
C GLY A 97 5.33 19.71 4.48
N VAL A 98 6.59 19.23 4.45
CA VAL A 98 6.94 17.82 4.64
C VAL A 98 7.60 17.62 5.99
N ARG A 99 6.92 16.91 6.90
CA ARG A 99 7.38 16.72 8.30
C ARG A 99 8.47 15.67 8.45
N ASN A 100 8.49 14.64 7.60
CA ASN A 100 9.50 13.57 7.64
C ASN A 100 9.96 13.19 6.23
N PRO A 101 10.80 14.03 5.58
CA PRO A 101 11.24 13.81 4.20
C PRO A 101 12.21 12.63 4.04
N TYR A 102 12.83 12.16 5.11
CA TYR A 102 13.93 11.18 5.07
C TYR A 102 13.47 9.73 5.25
N SER A 103 12.20 9.49 5.62
CA SER A 103 11.69 8.14 5.82
C SER A 103 11.48 7.43 4.48
N THR A 104 12.03 6.23 4.34
CA THR A 104 11.84 5.36 3.17
C THR A 104 10.61 4.48 3.34
N ARG A 105 9.75 4.43 2.32
CA ARG A 105 8.51 3.65 2.32
C ARG A 105 8.31 2.92 0.98
N PRO A 106 7.66 1.75 0.99
CA PRO A 106 7.28 1.01 -0.20
C PRO A 106 5.95 1.54 -0.77
N TYR A 107 6.02 2.60 -1.57
CA TYR A 107 4.82 3.19 -2.19
C TYR A 107 4.39 2.43 -3.43
N GLN A 108 3.08 2.21 -3.59
CA GLN A 108 2.50 1.57 -4.75
C GLN A 108 1.13 2.17 -5.08
N HIS A 109 0.69 2.07 -6.34
CA HIS A 109 -0.66 2.49 -6.72
C HIS A 109 -1.71 1.55 -6.12
N VAL A 110 -2.89 2.08 -5.79
CA VAL A 110 -3.97 1.29 -5.17
C VAL A 110 -4.42 0.09 -6.03
N LEU A 111 -4.33 0.18 -7.34
CA LEU A 111 -4.70 -0.91 -8.24
C LEU A 111 -3.76 -2.12 -8.13
N GLU A 112 -2.49 -1.92 -7.76
CA GLU A 112 -1.53 -3.01 -7.55
C GLU A 112 -1.98 -3.99 -6.46
N PRO A 113 -2.16 -3.56 -5.20
CA PRO A 113 -2.60 -4.49 -4.16
C PRO A 113 -4.03 -5.00 -4.40
N LEU A 114 -4.94 -4.19 -4.98
CA LEU A 114 -6.29 -4.65 -5.29
C LEU A 114 -6.29 -5.80 -6.29
N ALA A 115 -5.47 -5.72 -7.35
CA ALA A 115 -5.33 -6.81 -8.32
C ALA A 115 -4.80 -8.09 -7.65
N VAL A 116 -3.81 -7.97 -6.76
CA VAL A 116 -3.28 -9.11 -5.99
C VAL A 116 -4.33 -9.69 -5.05
N TYR A 117 -5.11 -8.86 -4.36
CA TYR A 117 -6.17 -9.35 -3.46
C TYR A 117 -7.22 -10.16 -4.22
N LEU A 118 -7.65 -9.67 -5.39
CA LEU A 118 -8.59 -10.40 -6.24
C LEU A 118 -7.98 -11.70 -6.76
N MET A 119 -6.70 -11.68 -7.15
CA MET A 119 -5.97 -12.88 -7.61
C MET A 119 -5.85 -13.92 -6.49
N ILE A 120 -5.47 -13.53 -5.28
CA ILE A 120 -5.43 -14.44 -4.12
C ILE A 120 -6.82 -15.03 -3.86
N ALA A 121 -7.85 -14.17 -3.81
CA ALA A 121 -9.21 -14.60 -3.52
C ALA A 121 -9.74 -15.59 -4.56
N GLN A 122 -9.46 -15.35 -5.84
CA GLN A 122 -9.83 -16.25 -6.93
C GLN A 122 -9.05 -17.56 -6.86
N LYS A 123 -7.72 -17.50 -6.77
CA LYS A 123 -6.87 -18.68 -6.82
C LYS A 123 -7.11 -19.62 -5.64
N GLN A 124 -7.26 -19.10 -4.43
CA GLN A 124 -7.57 -19.95 -3.28
C GLN A 124 -9.02 -20.46 -3.27
N TYR A 125 -9.95 -19.80 -3.99
CA TYR A 125 -11.29 -20.33 -4.24
C TYR A 125 -11.25 -21.54 -5.20
N GLU A 126 -10.40 -21.48 -6.23
CA GLU A 126 -10.19 -22.56 -7.20
C GLU A 126 -9.46 -23.76 -6.59
N ASP A 127 -8.44 -23.50 -5.77
CA ASP A 127 -7.59 -24.52 -5.14
C ASP A 127 -7.07 -24.01 -3.78
N PRO A 128 -7.47 -24.62 -2.65
CA PRO A 128 -7.04 -24.20 -1.31
C PRO A 128 -5.53 -24.18 -1.07
N LYS A 129 -4.72 -24.85 -1.89
CA LYS A 129 -3.25 -24.82 -1.79
C LYS A 129 -2.67 -23.42 -1.90
N TYR A 130 -3.40 -22.47 -2.51
CA TYR A 130 -2.98 -21.05 -2.64
C TYR A 130 -3.27 -20.22 -1.39
N GLN A 131 -3.89 -20.80 -0.35
CA GLN A 131 -4.07 -20.08 0.90
C GLN A 131 -2.74 -19.83 1.61
N GLY A 132 -2.60 -18.67 2.22
CA GLY A 132 -1.36 -18.34 2.92
C GLY A 132 -1.28 -16.90 3.42
N TYR A 133 -0.09 -16.53 3.85
CA TYR A 133 0.25 -15.17 4.25
C TYR A 133 1.11 -14.57 3.14
N TYR A 134 0.75 -13.38 2.66
CA TYR A 134 1.38 -12.77 1.50
C TYR A 134 1.72 -11.30 1.76
N ASN A 135 2.97 -10.95 1.53
CA ASN A 135 3.38 -9.57 1.39
C ASN A 135 3.03 -9.06 -0.01
N VAL A 136 2.53 -7.83 -0.08
CA VAL A 136 2.13 -7.18 -1.33
C VAL A 136 2.73 -5.77 -1.34
N GLY A 137 3.74 -5.57 -2.14
CA GLY A 137 4.46 -4.30 -2.22
C GLY A 137 5.20 -4.15 -3.54
N PRO A 138 5.73 -2.95 -3.79
CA PRO A 138 6.48 -2.64 -5.00
C PRO A 138 7.83 -3.34 -5.02
N ASP A 139 8.54 -3.20 -6.12
CA ASP A 139 9.95 -3.57 -6.22
C ASP A 139 10.84 -2.59 -5.42
N ASP A 140 12.06 -3.01 -5.10
CA ASP A 140 13.00 -2.19 -4.31
C ASP A 140 13.29 -0.83 -4.93
N CYS A 141 13.26 -0.71 -6.25
CA CYS A 141 13.46 0.55 -6.97
C CYS A 141 12.36 1.58 -6.72
N ASP A 142 11.18 1.14 -6.26
CA ASP A 142 10.04 2.01 -5.94
C ASP A 142 9.92 2.31 -4.44
N CYS A 143 10.88 1.84 -3.64
CA CYS A 143 11.01 2.21 -2.24
C CYS A 143 11.79 3.53 -2.13
N VAL A 144 11.05 4.63 -2.11
CA VAL A 144 11.62 5.98 -2.12
C VAL A 144 11.44 6.68 -0.78
N THR A 145 12.23 7.72 -0.54
CA THR A 145 12.01 8.60 0.60
C THR A 145 10.76 9.46 0.39
N THR A 146 10.16 9.93 1.47
CA THR A 146 9.01 10.84 1.39
C THR A 146 9.37 12.13 0.64
N GLY A 147 10.61 12.62 0.76
CA GLY A 147 11.09 13.78 0.01
C GLY A 147 11.11 13.53 -1.50
N GLU A 148 11.71 12.41 -1.94
CA GLU A 148 11.70 11.99 -3.35
C GLU A 148 10.29 11.81 -3.90
N LEU A 149 9.37 11.25 -3.10
CA LEU A 149 7.97 11.12 -3.48
C LEU A 149 7.32 12.49 -3.74
N VAL A 150 7.59 13.48 -2.88
CA VAL A 150 7.05 14.85 -3.04
C VAL A 150 7.72 15.59 -4.20
N ASP A 151 9.00 15.34 -4.48
CA ASP A 151 9.65 15.85 -5.69
C ASP A 151 8.95 15.33 -6.96
N MET A 152 8.61 14.04 -7.00
CA MET A 152 7.83 13.45 -8.09
C MET A 152 6.44 14.08 -8.18
N PHE A 153 5.75 14.26 -7.04
CA PHE A 153 4.47 14.95 -7.02
C PHE A 153 4.58 16.35 -7.63
N CYS A 154 5.57 17.15 -7.23
CA CYS A 154 5.78 18.49 -7.79
C CYS A 154 6.06 18.46 -9.30
N LYS A 155 6.85 17.48 -9.77
CA LYS A 155 7.13 17.26 -11.20
C LYS A 155 5.84 17.02 -11.99
N TYR A 156 4.98 16.10 -11.54
CA TYR A 156 3.75 15.73 -12.25
C TYR A 156 2.61 16.72 -12.03
N TRP A 157 2.61 17.43 -10.89
CA TRP A 157 1.62 18.49 -10.65
C TRP A 157 1.85 19.69 -11.55
N GLY A 158 3.07 20.15 -11.66
CA GLY A 158 3.48 21.26 -12.53
C GLY A 158 4.16 22.42 -11.81
N ALA A 159 4.41 23.50 -12.54
CA ALA A 159 5.32 24.58 -12.15
C ALA A 159 4.98 25.33 -10.85
N ASP A 160 3.72 25.26 -10.39
CA ASP A 160 3.29 25.95 -9.17
C ASP A 160 3.52 25.11 -7.90
N ALA A 161 3.83 23.81 -8.04
CA ALA A 161 4.05 22.92 -6.92
C ALA A 161 5.47 23.07 -6.36
N LYS A 162 5.55 23.34 -5.04
CA LYS A 162 6.82 23.46 -4.29
C LYS A 162 6.61 22.88 -2.91
N TRP A 163 7.68 22.37 -2.31
CA TRP A 163 7.66 21.90 -0.94
C TRP A 163 8.83 22.44 -0.13
N GLU A 164 8.69 22.40 1.18
CA GLU A 164 9.71 22.77 2.14
C GLU A 164 9.77 21.75 3.29
N ASN A 165 10.96 21.63 3.87
CA ASN A 165 11.21 20.69 4.97
C ASN A 165 10.71 21.28 6.29
N HIS A 166 9.71 20.63 6.89
CA HIS A 166 9.15 20.95 8.20
C HIS A 166 9.52 19.90 9.26
N ALA A 167 10.65 19.19 9.10
CA ALA A 167 11.08 18.19 10.06
C ALA A 167 11.35 18.82 11.43
N GLU A 168 10.72 18.27 12.47
CA GLU A 168 10.93 18.69 13.85
C GLU A 168 11.93 17.75 14.55
N ALA A 169 12.90 18.34 15.28
CA ALA A 169 13.94 17.59 15.96
C ALA A 169 13.41 16.59 17.05
N ASN A 170 12.21 16.83 17.55
CA ASN A 170 11.55 16.01 18.60
C ASN A 170 10.23 15.40 18.13
N ALA A 171 10.06 15.15 16.84
CA ALA A 171 8.87 14.47 16.30
C ALA A 171 8.69 13.09 16.95
N PRO A 172 7.45 12.60 17.11
CA PRO A 172 7.20 11.23 17.55
C PRO A 172 7.94 10.22 16.68
N HIS A 173 8.40 9.12 17.30
CA HIS A 173 9.10 8.07 16.57
C HIS A 173 8.23 7.52 15.45
N GLU A 174 8.69 7.69 14.22
CA GLU A 174 8.16 7.06 13.02
C GLU A 174 9.24 6.17 12.44
N ALA A 175 8.89 4.96 12.00
CA ALA A 175 9.85 4.05 11.38
C ALA A 175 10.60 4.78 10.25
N ASN A 176 11.93 4.73 10.25
CA ASN A 176 12.74 5.37 9.22
C ASN A 176 12.84 4.50 7.97
N PHE A 177 12.76 3.19 8.16
CA PHE A 177 12.93 2.23 7.09
C PHE A 177 11.92 1.08 7.22
N LEU A 178 11.18 0.83 6.16
CA LEU A 178 10.25 -0.29 6.07
C LEU A 178 10.15 -0.76 4.62
N LYS A 179 10.47 -2.03 4.38
CA LYS A 179 10.31 -2.72 3.10
C LYS A 179 9.69 -4.09 3.30
N LEU A 180 9.08 -4.62 2.24
CA LEU A 180 8.53 -5.98 2.20
C LEU A 180 9.32 -6.83 1.21
N ASP A 181 9.63 -8.06 1.58
CA ASP A 181 10.02 -9.09 0.62
C ASP A 181 8.75 -9.71 0.01
N CYS A 182 8.52 -9.46 -1.27
CA CYS A 182 7.36 -9.94 -2.02
C CYS A 182 7.68 -11.17 -2.89
N SER A 183 8.80 -11.84 -2.67
CA SER A 183 9.24 -13.01 -3.44
C SER A 183 8.20 -14.13 -3.43
N LYS A 184 7.51 -14.34 -2.31
CA LYS A 184 6.50 -15.39 -2.17
C LYS A 184 5.29 -15.16 -3.06
N VAL A 185 4.69 -13.98 -3.04
CA VAL A 185 3.53 -13.65 -3.89
C VAL A 185 3.90 -13.73 -5.37
N LYS A 186 5.09 -13.25 -5.74
CA LYS A 186 5.63 -13.32 -7.10
C LYS A 186 5.82 -14.77 -7.55
N ALA A 187 6.46 -15.61 -6.74
CA ALA A 187 6.68 -17.02 -7.07
C ALA A 187 5.38 -17.84 -7.12
N THR A 188 4.41 -17.54 -6.24
CA THR A 188 3.17 -18.30 -6.15
C THR A 188 2.20 -17.99 -7.28
N PHE A 189 2.07 -16.71 -7.66
CA PHE A 189 1.06 -16.24 -8.61
C PHE A 189 1.63 -15.75 -9.95
N GLY A 190 2.95 -15.67 -10.09
CA GLY A 190 3.59 -15.06 -11.26
C GLY A 190 3.35 -13.55 -11.36
N TRP A 191 2.86 -12.94 -10.29
CA TRP A 191 2.58 -11.52 -10.26
C TRP A 191 3.85 -10.68 -10.32
N LYS A 192 3.75 -9.53 -10.98
CA LYS A 192 4.75 -8.45 -10.98
C LYS A 192 4.02 -7.13 -10.86
N PRO A 193 4.59 -6.13 -10.17
CA PRO A 193 4.08 -4.76 -10.26
C PRO A 193 4.02 -4.33 -11.73
N ARG A 194 2.93 -3.68 -12.12
CA ARG A 194 2.73 -3.15 -13.46
C ARG A 194 3.23 -1.72 -13.54
N TRP A 195 2.87 -0.91 -12.55
CA TRP A 195 3.24 0.49 -12.47
C TRP A 195 4.35 0.72 -11.45
N HIS A 196 5.40 1.38 -11.89
CA HIS A 196 6.43 1.90 -11.02
C HIS A 196 5.98 3.21 -10.35
N ILE A 197 6.77 3.72 -9.41
CA ILE A 197 6.38 4.89 -8.60
C ILE A 197 6.13 6.15 -9.44
N GLU A 198 6.82 6.32 -10.57
CA GLU A 198 6.60 7.44 -11.49
C GLU A 198 5.21 7.39 -12.13
N GLU A 199 4.79 6.24 -12.66
CA GLU A 199 3.45 6.03 -13.22
C GLU A 199 2.38 6.18 -12.13
N CYS A 200 2.62 5.62 -10.94
CA CYS A 200 1.72 5.77 -9.79
C CYS A 200 1.47 7.23 -9.45
N MET A 201 2.54 8.06 -9.50
CA MET A 201 2.43 9.48 -9.19
C MET A 201 1.69 10.25 -10.29
N ASP A 202 1.95 9.94 -11.56
CA ASP A 202 1.24 10.57 -12.68
C ASP A 202 -0.27 10.32 -12.58
N MET A 203 -0.70 9.04 -12.42
CA MET A 203 -2.11 8.67 -12.27
C MET A 203 -2.75 9.38 -11.08
N THR A 204 -2.09 9.39 -9.93
CA THR A 204 -2.57 10.07 -8.72
C THR A 204 -2.74 11.58 -8.92
N CYS A 205 -1.80 12.23 -9.62
CA CYS A 205 -1.91 13.66 -9.95
C CYS A 205 -3.01 13.93 -10.97
N ARG A 206 -3.19 13.08 -11.98
CA ARG A 206 -4.26 13.19 -12.99
C ARG A 206 -5.62 13.14 -12.32
N PHE A 207 -5.90 12.11 -11.53
CA PHE A 207 -7.14 11.99 -10.78
C PHE A 207 -7.40 13.24 -9.91
N SER A 208 -6.39 13.68 -9.15
CA SER A 208 -6.51 14.81 -8.23
C SER A 208 -6.85 16.11 -8.96
N LYS A 209 -6.27 16.35 -10.14
CA LYS A 209 -6.57 17.51 -10.98
C LYS A 209 -8.01 17.46 -11.53
N VAL A 210 -8.48 16.29 -11.98
CA VAL A 210 -9.87 16.09 -12.43
C VAL A 210 -10.82 16.38 -11.27
N TRP A 211 -10.56 15.83 -10.08
CA TRP A 211 -11.36 16.07 -8.89
C TRP A 211 -11.43 17.55 -8.51
N LEU A 212 -10.29 18.24 -8.44
CA LEU A 212 -10.25 19.66 -8.08
C LEU A 212 -10.92 20.58 -9.10
N SER A 213 -10.95 20.19 -10.36
CA SER A 213 -11.65 20.94 -11.41
C SER A 213 -13.16 20.68 -11.45
N GLY A 214 -13.67 19.77 -10.61
CA GLY A 214 -15.07 19.31 -10.65
C GLY A 214 -15.41 18.45 -11.87
N GLY A 215 -14.38 17.80 -12.45
CA GLY A 215 -14.53 16.89 -13.59
C GLY A 215 -15.14 15.54 -13.23
N ASP A 216 -15.30 14.68 -14.22
CA ASP A 216 -15.85 13.33 -14.06
C ASP A 216 -14.78 12.36 -13.52
N VAL A 217 -14.75 12.23 -12.19
CA VAL A 217 -13.80 11.31 -11.51
C VAL A 217 -14.10 9.85 -11.79
N ALA A 218 -15.35 9.47 -12.08
CA ALA A 218 -15.69 8.09 -12.41
C ALA A 218 -15.11 7.71 -13.78
N ALA A 219 -15.23 8.61 -14.76
CA ALA A 219 -14.60 8.40 -16.07
C ALA A 219 -13.06 8.33 -15.99
N GLU A 220 -12.41 9.12 -15.12
CA GLU A 220 -10.97 9.05 -14.92
C GLU A 220 -10.58 7.72 -14.25
N MET A 221 -11.31 7.26 -13.23
CA MET A 221 -11.08 5.94 -12.60
C MET A 221 -11.24 4.79 -13.62
N ASP A 222 -12.27 4.82 -14.44
CA ASP A 222 -12.48 3.81 -15.49
C ASP A 222 -11.33 3.80 -16.49
N LYS A 223 -10.78 4.96 -16.81
CA LYS A 223 -9.61 5.10 -17.68
C LYS A 223 -8.36 4.52 -17.04
N GLU A 224 -8.07 4.85 -15.78
CA GLU A 224 -6.94 4.29 -15.02
C GLU A 224 -7.03 2.76 -14.92
N ILE A 225 -8.22 2.21 -14.62
CA ILE A 225 -8.44 0.76 -14.57
C ILE A 225 -8.16 0.10 -15.92
N LYS A 226 -8.59 0.71 -17.03
CA LYS A 226 -8.33 0.20 -18.38
C LYS A 226 -6.85 0.23 -18.71
N GLU A 227 -6.17 1.35 -18.47
CA GLU A 227 -4.72 1.49 -18.65
C GLU A 227 -3.99 0.41 -17.84
N PHE A 228 -4.36 0.19 -16.57
CA PHE A 228 -3.76 -0.83 -15.70
C PHE A 228 -3.97 -2.26 -16.19
N ILE A 229 -5.11 -2.58 -16.80
CA ILE A 229 -5.41 -3.94 -17.29
C ILE A 229 -4.70 -4.22 -18.62
N GLU A 230 -4.50 -3.21 -19.47
CA GLU A 230 -3.91 -3.33 -20.80
C GLU A 230 -2.37 -3.49 -20.76
N GLU A 231 -1.71 -3.10 -19.67
CA GLU A 231 -0.30 -3.37 -19.39
C GLU A 231 -0.08 -4.79 -18.81
#